data_33817e573dd0c7b10f914f87fae5050d
#
_entry.id   33817e573dd0c7b10f914f87fae5050d
#
_cell.length_a   1.000
_cell.length_b   1.000
_cell.length_c   1.000
_cell.angle_alpha   90.00
_cell.angle_beta   90.00
_cell.angle_gamma   90.00
#
_symmetry.space_group_name_H-M   'P 1'
#
loop_
_entity.id
_entity.type
_entity.pdbx_description
1 polymer ?
#
loop_
_entity_poly.entity_id
_entity_poly.type
_entity_poly.pdbx_seq_one_letter_code
_entity_poly.pdbx_strand_id
1 'polypeptide(L)'
;LCPDKKVLIPCPEAGCSLAESCDEKDFAAFKAKYPGHTVVSYVNTTVGVKALTDICCTSSNALKVVQSMPADRPIIFAPDRNLGGYIKKLTGRENIVLWDGACHVHEEFSLEKLLQLKKEHPAARVVVHPECRAYIVEVADFVGSTAAILDYCGRSGADEFIVVTESGILAEMKKRYPGKTFIPAPPDDETCGCNNCKYMKMVTLENICACLENESPEIVLDEEVRRRAERSILNMINIK
;
A
#
# COMPACT_ATOMS: atom_id res chain seq x y z
N LEU A 1 9.56 14.88 -9.30
CA LEU A 1 8.37 15.64 -9.67
C LEU A 1 8.51 17.14 -9.42
N CYS A 2 9.31 17.55 -8.45
CA CYS A 2 9.52 18.94 -8.04
C CYS A 2 11.01 19.26 -7.97
N PRO A 3 11.74 19.34 -9.09
CA PRO A 3 13.20 19.50 -9.12
C PRO A 3 13.67 20.82 -8.50
N ASP A 4 12.80 21.84 -8.47
CA ASP A 4 13.11 23.17 -7.92
C ASP A 4 12.85 23.27 -6.41
N LYS A 5 12.44 22.15 -5.76
CA LYS A 5 12.17 22.11 -4.32
C LYS A 5 13.21 21.26 -3.60
N LYS A 6 13.66 21.75 -2.45
CA LYS A 6 14.41 20.92 -1.51
C LYS A 6 13.48 19.87 -0.92
N VAL A 7 13.84 18.60 -1.02
CA VAL A 7 13.07 17.47 -0.50
C VAL A 7 13.80 16.92 0.72
N LEU A 8 13.16 17.02 1.87
CA LEU A 8 13.72 16.61 3.15
C LEU A 8 13.05 15.33 3.64
N ILE A 9 13.79 14.48 4.36
CA ILE A 9 13.29 13.29 5.02
C ILE A 9 13.66 13.30 6.51
N PRO A 10 12.68 13.34 7.43
CA PRO A 10 12.95 13.45 8.87
C PRO A 10 13.72 12.27 9.47
N CYS A 11 13.54 11.07 8.93
CA CYS A 11 14.17 9.83 9.38
C CYS A 11 14.51 8.98 8.15
N PRO A 12 15.74 9.00 7.64
CA PRO A 12 16.16 8.19 6.49
C PRO A 12 15.99 6.69 6.68
N GLU A 13 16.07 6.22 7.94
CA GLU A 13 15.91 4.82 8.33
C GLU A 13 14.43 4.37 8.35
N ALA A 14 13.49 5.32 8.29
CA ALA A 14 12.07 5.02 8.19
C ALA A 14 11.73 4.48 6.79
N GLY A 15 12.09 3.21 6.55
CA GLY A 15 11.88 2.49 5.31
C GLY A 15 10.43 2.02 5.11
N CYS A 16 10.29 0.94 4.36
CA CYS A 16 9.03 0.24 4.14
C CYS A 16 9.32 -1.23 3.83
N SER A 17 8.77 -2.15 4.64
CA SER A 17 9.00 -3.58 4.43
C SER A 17 8.59 -4.05 3.02
N LEU A 18 7.56 -3.44 2.46
CA LEU A 18 7.14 -3.73 1.10
C LEU A 18 8.17 -3.26 0.06
N ALA A 19 8.77 -2.06 0.25
CA ALA A 19 9.83 -1.58 -0.62
C ALA A 19 11.11 -2.43 -0.47
N GLU A 20 11.43 -2.85 0.76
CA GLU A 20 12.58 -3.73 1.04
C GLU A 20 12.43 -5.13 0.45
N SER A 21 11.19 -5.62 0.30
CA SER A 21 10.90 -6.92 -0.33
C SER A 21 11.16 -6.95 -1.84
N CYS A 22 11.51 -5.81 -2.45
CA CYS A 22 11.70 -5.67 -3.88
C CYS A 22 13.03 -4.93 -4.16
N ASP A 23 14.14 -5.67 -4.08
CA ASP A 23 15.46 -5.15 -4.44
C ASP A 23 15.54 -4.83 -5.93
N GLU A 24 16.22 -3.76 -6.29
CA GLU A 24 16.32 -3.29 -7.69
C GLU A 24 17.00 -4.30 -8.60
N LYS A 25 18.08 -4.98 -8.14
CA LYS A 25 18.84 -5.95 -8.96
C LYS A 25 18.03 -7.21 -9.18
N ASP A 26 17.40 -7.71 -8.11
CA ASP A 26 16.55 -8.90 -8.16
C ASP A 26 15.33 -8.63 -9.03
N PHE A 27 14.74 -7.43 -8.93
CA PHE A 27 13.62 -7.03 -9.75
C PHE A 27 14.00 -6.89 -11.24
N ALA A 28 15.17 -6.35 -11.54
CA ALA A 28 15.69 -6.30 -12.92
C ALA A 28 15.88 -7.70 -13.51
N ALA A 29 16.45 -8.63 -12.72
CA ALA A 29 16.61 -10.02 -13.12
C ALA A 29 15.26 -10.74 -13.31
N PHE A 30 14.28 -10.44 -12.46
CA PHE A 30 12.91 -10.95 -12.60
C PHE A 30 12.24 -10.43 -13.87
N LYS A 31 12.29 -9.11 -14.11
CA LYS A 31 11.74 -8.47 -15.32
C LYS A 31 12.34 -9.08 -16.60
N ALA A 32 13.62 -9.39 -16.60
CA ALA A 32 14.30 -9.99 -17.75
C ALA A 32 13.74 -11.37 -18.15
N LYS A 33 13.11 -12.10 -17.23
CA LYS A 33 12.45 -13.39 -17.50
C LYS A 33 11.11 -13.24 -18.25
N TYR A 34 10.56 -12.02 -18.28
CA TYR A 34 9.25 -11.72 -18.86
C TYR A 34 9.34 -10.60 -19.90
N PRO A 35 10.03 -10.85 -21.02
CA PRO A 35 10.15 -9.84 -22.07
C PRO A 35 8.78 -9.46 -22.64
N GLY A 36 8.59 -8.19 -22.94
CA GLY A 36 7.33 -7.65 -23.50
C GLY A 36 6.22 -7.40 -22.47
N HIS A 37 6.40 -7.76 -21.19
CA HIS A 37 5.44 -7.40 -20.14
C HIS A 37 5.53 -5.91 -19.80
N THR A 38 4.39 -5.29 -19.56
CA THR A 38 4.31 -3.95 -18.96
C THR A 38 4.47 -4.05 -17.44
N VAL A 39 5.37 -3.27 -16.88
CA VAL A 39 5.62 -3.25 -15.44
C VAL A 39 4.71 -2.25 -14.77
N VAL A 40 3.82 -2.73 -13.90
CA VAL A 40 3.00 -1.92 -12.99
C VAL A 40 3.57 -2.08 -11.59
N SER A 41 3.99 -0.99 -10.96
CA SER A 41 4.50 -1.04 -9.60
C SER A 41 3.75 -0.11 -8.67
N TYR A 42 3.41 -0.63 -7.50
CA TYR A 42 2.91 0.18 -6.41
C TYR A 42 3.97 1.23 -5.99
N VAL A 43 3.52 2.43 -5.63
CA VAL A 43 4.44 3.56 -5.32
C VAL A 43 5.37 3.29 -4.14
N ASN A 44 5.04 2.33 -3.26
CA ASN A 44 5.88 1.90 -2.14
C ASN A 44 7.02 0.99 -2.64
N THR A 45 7.91 1.56 -3.43
CA THR A 45 9.12 0.95 -3.99
C THR A 45 10.25 1.97 -3.96
N THR A 46 11.49 1.48 -4.13
CA THR A 46 12.67 2.35 -4.26
C THR A 46 12.65 3.15 -5.58
N VAL A 47 13.46 4.19 -5.67
CA VAL A 47 13.61 4.96 -6.92
C VAL A 47 14.18 4.08 -8.04
N GLY A 48 15.07 3.12 -7.72
CA GLY A 48 15.62 2.18 -8.68
C GLY A 48 14.56 1.26 -9.28
N VAL A 49 13.67 0.69 -8.47
CA VAL A 49 12.51 -0.08 -8.95
C VAL A 49 11.57 0.77 -9.80
N LYS A 50 11.31 2.03 -9.39
CA LYS A 50 10.52 2.97 -10.20
C LYS A 50 11.14 3.26 -11.56
N ALA A 51 12.48 3.32 -11.65
CA ALA A 51 13.20 3.49 -12.92
C ALA A 51 13.08 2.28 -13.86
N LEU A 52 12.73 1.09 -13.33
CA LEU A 52 12.42 -0.12 -14.09
C LEU A 52 10.93 -0.29 -14.42
N THR A 53 10.08 0.58 -13.86
CA THR A 53 8.62 0.54 -13.94
C THR A 53 8.10 1.36 -15.12
N ASP A 54 7.10 0.83 -15.84
CA ASP A 54 6.43 1.57 -16.91
C ASP A 54 5.37 2.51 -16.38
N ILE A 55 4.61 2.09 -15.37
CA ILE A 55 3.57 2.88 -14.73
C ILE A 55 3.42 2.51 -13.26
N CYS A 56 3.42 3.53 -12.39
CA CYS A 56 3.11 3.35 -10.98
C CYS A 56 1.61 3.21 -10.72
N CYS A 57 1.26 2.68 -9.54
CA CYS A 57 -0.10 2.69 -9.03
C CYS A 57 -0.10 2.92 -7.51
N THR A 58 -1.28 3.16 -6.97
CA THR A 58 -1.60 3.15 -5.53
C THR A 58 -2.72 2.15 -5.29
N SER A 59 -2.98 1.77 -4.03
CA SER A 59 -4.16 0.95 -3.70
C SER A 59 -5.49 1.58 -4.16
N SER A 60 -5.53 2.92 -4.30
CA SER A 60 -6.73 3.64 -4.76
C SER A 60 -6.97 3.53 -6.26
N ASN A 61 -5.93 3.37 -7.08
CA ASN A 61 -6.05 3.44 -8.54
C ASN A 61 -5.51 2.22 -9.29
N ALA A 62 -4.97 1.21 -8.60
CA ALA A 62 -4.37 0.03 -9.22
C ALA A 62 -5.32 -0.68 -10.20
N LEU A 63 -6.60 -0.81 -9.84
CA LEU A 63 -7.62 -1.37 -10.73
C LEU A 63 -7.74 -0.56 -12.02
N LYS A 64 -7.86 0.76 -11.90
CA LYS A 64 -7.98 1.68 -13.05
C LYS A 64 -6.72 1.65 -13.92
N VAL A 65 -5.53 1.61 -13.30
CA VAL A 65 -4.25 1.47 -14.01
C VAL A 65 -4.24 0.20 -14.85
N VAL A 66 -4.59 -0.95 -14.28
CA VAL A 66 -4.60 -2.23 -14.98
C VAL A 66 -5.69 -2.27 -16.07
N GLN A 67 -6.86 -1.70 -15.81
CA GLN A 67 -7.95 -1.62 -16.79
C GLN A 67 -7.67 -0.66 -17.95
N SER A 68 -6.78 0.33 -17.77
CA SER A 68 -6.38 1.24 -18.84
C SER A 68 -5.54 0.59 -19.96
N MET A 69 -5.04 -0.64 -19.71
CA MET A 69 -4.24 -1.38 -20.67
C MET A 69 -5.09 -2.38 -21.46
N PRO A 70 -4.74 -2.65 -22.74
CA PRO A 70 -5.38 -3.71 -23.51
C PRO A 70 -5.42 -5.03 -22.76
N ALA A 71 -6.51 -5.80 -22.87
CA ALA A 71 -6.73 -7.03 -22.12
C ALA A 71 -5.67 -8.12 -22.40
N ASP A 72 -5.12 -8.15 -23.59
CA ASP A 72 -4.06 -9.06 -24.04
C ASP A 72 -2.64 -8.64 -23.63
N ARG A 73 -2.47 -7.40 -23.16
CA ARG A 73 -1.16 -6.89 -22.71
C ARG A 73 -0.72 -7.62 -21.44
N PRO A 74 0.38 -8.39 -21.47
CA PRO A 74 0.89 -9.06 -20.29
C PRO A 74 1.49 -8.05 -19.29
N ILE A 75 1.33 -8.29 -18.00
CA ILE A 75 1.70 -7.38 -16.94
C ILE A 75 2.59 -8.07 -15.91
N ILE A 76 3.65 -7.42 -15.45
CA ILE A 76 4.30 -7.68 -14.16
C ILE A 76 3.70 -6.73 -13.15
N PHE A 77 3.16 -7.24 -12.05
CA PHE A 77 2.67 -6.43 -10.94
C PHE A 77 3.58 -6.59 -9.72
N ALA A 78 4.09 -5.48 -9.19
CA ALA A 78 5.05 -5.43 -8.08
C ALA A 78 4.74 -4.26 -7.13
N PRO A 79 5.29 -4.21 -5.91
CA PRO A 79 5.94 -5.32 -5.23
C PRO A 79 4.99 -6.20 -4.43
N ASP A 80 3.69 -5.80 -4.25
CA ASP A 80 2.74 -6.48 -3.38
C ASP A 80 1.94 -7.56 -4.11
N ARG A 81 2.18 -8.84 -3.72
CA ARG A 81 1.49 -9.99 -4.32
C ARG A 81 -0.01 -10.03 -3.97
N ASN A 82 -0.38 -9.52 -2.79
CA ASN A 82 -1.77 -9.55 -2.34
C ASN A 82 -2.60 -8.52 -3.10
N LEU A 83 -2.13 -7.27 -3.17
CA LEU A 83 -2.77 -6.25 -4.00
C LEU A 83 -2.82 -6.69 -5.47
N GLY A 84 -1.71 -7.21 -6.01
CA GLY A 84 -1.66 -7.73 -7.38
C GLY A 84 -2.63 -8.88 -7.61
N GLY A 85 -2.71 -9.82 -6.68
CA GLY A 85 -3.66 -10.94 -6.69
C GLY A 85 -5.12 -10.47 -6.62
N TYR A 86 -5.41 -9.49 -5.77
CA TYR A 86 -6.72 -8.86 -5.69
C TYR A 86 -7.12 -8.19 -7.02
N ILE A 87 -6.21 -7.44 -7.63
CA ILE A 87 -6.44 -6.80 -8.95
C ILE A 87 -6.62 -7.86 -10.06
N LYS A 88 -5.81 -8.93 -10.04
CA LYS A 88 -5.94 -10.07 -10.96
C LYS A 88 -7.34 -10.69 -10.86
N LYS A 89 -7.83 -10.94 -9.63
CA LYS A 89 -9.18 -11.47 -9.36
C LYS A 89 -10.28 -10.52 -9.88
N LEU A 90 -10.17 -9.22 -9.59
CA LEU A 90 -11.17 -8.23 -10.01
C LEU A 90 -11.24 -8.04 -11.52
N THR A 91 -10.11 -8.14 -12.22
CA THR A 91 -10.04 -7.94 -13.68
C THR A 91 -10.25 -9.22 -14.48
N GLY A 92 -10.18 -10.39 -13.84
CA GLY A 92 -10.21 -11.70 -14.51
C GLY A 92 -9.00 -11.95 -15.42
N ARG A 93 -7.92 -11.15 -15.30
CA ARG A 93 -6.75 -11.24 -16.18
C ARG A 93 -5.79 -12.31 -15.72
N GLU A 94 -5.60 -13.35 -16.50
CA GLU A 94 -4.62 -14.41 -16.22
C GLU A 94 -3.18 -14.03 -16.60
N ASN A 95 -3.01 -13.04 -17.46
CA ASN A 95 -1.72 -12.56 -17.96
C ASN A 95 -1.02 -11.55 -17.05
N ILE A 96 -1.28 -11.61 -15.74
CA ILE A 96 -0.59 -10.86 -14.70
C ILE A 96 0.34 -11.78 -13.93
N VAL A 97 1.64 -11.49 -13.99
CA VAL A 97 2.69 -12.13 -13.19
C VAL A 97 2.95 -11.26 -11.97
N LEU A 98 3.01 -11.88 -10.80
CA LEU A 98 3.20 -11.18 -9.53
C LEU A 98 4.64 -11.31 -9.05
N TRP A 99 5.21 -10.22 -8.57
CA TRP A 99 6.38 -10.25 -7.71
C TRP A 99 5.98 -10.81 -6.34
N ASP A 100 6.86 -11.60 -5.71
CA ASP A 100 6.58 -12.26 -4.44
C ASP A 100 6.99 -11.41 -3.22
N GLY A 101 6.46 -10.20 -3.12
CA GLY A 101 6.64 -9.31 -1.98
C GLY A 101 5.31 -9.03 -1.28
N ALA A 102 5.37 -8.57 -0.03
CA ALA A 102 4.18 -8.21 0.74
C ALA A 102 4.50 -7.19 1.84
N CYS A 103 3.47 -6.45 2.27
CA CYS A 103 3.54 -5.58 3.43
C CYS A 103 3.43 -6.43 4.71
N HIS A 104 4.44 -6.36 5.61
CA HIS A 104 4.45 -7.17 6.84
C HIS A 104 3.21 -6.95 7.71
N VAL A 105 2.70 -5.71 7.82
CA VAL A 105 1.50 -5.42 8.61
C VAL A 105 0.28 -6.16 8.08
N HIS A 106 0.09 -6.13 6.76
CA HIS A 106 -1.09 -6.74 6.15
C HIS A 106 -1.00 -8.27 6.00
N GLU A 107 0.23 -8.82 6.08
CA GLU A 107 0.46 -10.27 6.12
C GLU A 107 0.11 -10.91 7.48
N GLU A 108 0.12 -10.14 8.57
CA GLU A 108 0.08 -10.66 9.93
C GLU A 108 -1.32 -10.65 10.56
N PHE A 109 -2.39 -10.29 9.83
CA PHE A 109 -3.75 -10.37 10.36
C PHE A 109 -4.23 -11.82 10.49
N SER A 110 -4.75 -12.15 11.68
CA SER A 110 -5.30 -13.46 11.99
C SER A 110 -6.75 -13.61 11.53
N LEU A 111 -7.01 -14.59 10.65
CA LEU A 111 -8.39 -14.91 10.26
C LEU A 111 -9.19 -15.44 11.45
N GLU A 112 -8.61 -16.33 12.28
CA GLU A 112 -9.29 -16.90 13.43
C GLU A 112 -9.75 -15.83 14.40
N LYS A 113 -8.83 -14.94 14.81
CA LYS A 113 -9.13 -13.83 15.73
C LYS A 113 -10.10 -12.82 15.09
N LEU A 114 -9.99 -12.56 13.78
CA LEU A 114 -10.93 -11.72 13.05
C LEU A 114 -12.35 -12.29 13.08
N LEU A 115 -12.50 -13.58 12.84
CA LEU A 115 -13.81 -14.27 12.89
C LEU A 115 -14.37 -14.32 14.31
N GLN A 116 -13.50 -14.47 15.33
CA GLN A 116 -13.91 -14.38 16.73
C GLN A 116 -14.42 -12.97 17.06
N LEU A 117 -13.66 -11.93 16.68
CA LEU A 117 -14.04 -10.54 16.88
C LEU A 117 -15.37 -10.20 16.17
N LYS A 118 -15.59 -10.76 14.99
CA LYS A 118 -16.88 -10.63 14.27
C LYS A 118 -18.05 -11.27 15.00
N LYS A 119 -17.84 -12.38 15.73
CA LYS A 119 -18.89 -13.00 16.58
C LYS A 119 -19.21 -12.13 17.80
N GLU A 120 -18.20 -11.48 18.38
CA GLU A 120 -18.36 -10.58 19.53
C GLU A 120 -19.03 -9.27 19.11
N HIS A 121 -18.82 -8.84 17.88
CA HIS A 121 -19.37 -7.62 17.28
C HIS A 121 -20.19 -7.93 16.01
N PRO A 122 -21.34 -8.62 16.14
CA PRO A 122 -22.09 -9.13 14.98
C PRO A 122 -22.64 -8.03 14.05
N ALA A 123 -22.86 -6.83 14.57
CA ALA A 123 -23.32 -5.66 13.80
C ALA A 123 -22.16 -4.92 13.08
N ALA A 124 -20.91 -5.17 13.48
CA ALA A 124 -19.78 -4.47 12.91
C ALA A 124 -19.53 -4.85 11.44
N ARG A 125 -19.19 -3.88 10.60
CA ARG A 125 -18.73 -4.12 9.23
C ARG A 125 -17.22 -4.32 9.20
N VAL A 126 -16.80 -5.37 8.51
CA VAL A 126 -15.36 -5.66 8.31
C VAL A 126 -14.86 -4.89 7.11
N VAL A 127 -13.92 -3.96 7.32
CA VAL A 127 -13.32 -3.13 6.28
C VAL A 127 -11.83 -3.46 6.15
N VAL A 128 -11.39 -3.84 4.95
CA VAL A 128 -10.10 -4.49 4.71
C VAL A 128 -9.29 -3.75 3.65
N HIS A 129 -8.00 -3.60 3.90
CA HIS A 129 -7.07 -3.11 2.89
C HIS A 129 -6.68 -4.23 1.90
N PRO A 130 -6.59 -3.96 0.58
CA PRO A 130 -6.34 -5.00 -0.42
C PRO A 130 -4.92 -5.61 -0.40
N GLU A 131 -4.00 -5.07 0.41
CA GLU A 131 -2.70 -5.71 0.70
C GLU A 131 -2.82 -6.87 1.70
N CYS A 132 -3.98 -7.09 2.33
CA CYS A 132 -4.21 -8.25 3.18
C CYS A 132 -4.28 -9.53 2.34
N ARG A 133 -3.94 -10.65 2.99
CA ARG A 133 -4.03 -11.99 2.38
C ARG A 133 -5.45 -12.27 1.86
N ALA A 134 -5.55 -13.05 0.78
CA ALA A 134 -6.81 -13.29 0.09
C ALA A 134 -7.93 -13.81 1.01
N TYR A 135 -7.62 -14.69 1.95
CA TYR A 135 -8.60 -15.25 2.89
C TYR A 135 -9.14 -14.20 3.90
N ILE A 136 -8.37 -13.14 4.20
CA ILE A 136 -8.84 -11.98 4.97
C ILE A 136 -9.76 -11.11 4.12
N VAL A 137 -9.38 -10.88 2.86
CA VAL A 137 -10.19 -10.11 1.90
C VAL A 137 -11.56 -10.77 1.64
N GLU A 138 -11.61 -12.12 1.65
CA GLU A 138 -12.85 -12.87 1.40
C GLU A 138 -13.93 -12.72 2.49
N VAL A 139 -13.55 -12.36 3.71
CA VAL A 139 -14.50 -12.14 4.81
C VAL A 139 -14.89 -10.68 5.01
N ALA A 140 -14.45 -9.79 4.11
CA ALA A 140 -14.68 -8.35 4.19
C ALA A 140 -16.10 -7.97 3.71
N ASP A 141 -16.71 -7.01 4.40
CA ASP A 141 -17.89 -6.30 3.90
C ASP A 141 -17.51 -5.20 2.88
N PHE A 142 -16.27 -4.67 3.02
CA PHE A 142 -15.72 -3.68 2.09
C PHE A 142 -14.20 -3.83 1.97
N VAL A 143 -13.70 -3.74 0.73
CA VAL A 143 -12.25 -3.75 0.44
C VAL A 143 -11.88 -2.48 -0.31
N GLY A 144 -10.86 -1.78 0.18
CA GLY A 144 -10.41 -0.54 -0.45
C GLY A 144 -9.15 0.05 0.19
N SER A 145 -8.61 1.08 -0.44
CA SER A 145 -7.52 1.88 0.13
C SER A 145 -7.93 2.51 1.47
N THR A 146 -6.98 2.96 2.27
CA THR A 146 -7.27 3.65 3.54
C THR A 146 -8.22 4.84 3.36
N ALA A 147 -8.07 5.62 2.28
CA ALA A 147 -8.98 6.71 1.95
C ALA A 147 -10.39 6.19 1.61
N ALA A 148 -10.49 5.11 0.83
CA ALA A 148 -11.78 4.51 0.47
C ALA A 148 -12.48 3.87 1.68
N ILE A 149 -11.72 3.24 2.58
CA ILE A 149 -12.23 2.70 3.85
C ILE A 149 -12.80 3.83 4.71
N LEU A 150 -12.06 4.93 4.87
CA LEU A 150 -12.49 6.09 5.65
C LEU A 150 -13.80 6.67 5.09
N ASP A 151 -13.89 6.83 3.77
CA ASP A 151 -15.08 7.34 3.09
C ASP A 151 -16.26 6.38 3.17
N TYR A 152 -16.03 5.06 3.01
CA TYR A 152 -17.06 4.04 3.21
C TYR A 152 -17.64 4.08 4.62
N CYS A 153 -16.82 4.19 5.66
CA CYS A 153 -17.27 4.29 7.04
C CYS A 153 -18.16 5.53 7.27
N GLY A 154 -17.86 6.64 6.59
CA GLY A 154 -18.68 7.86 6.67
C GLY A 154 -20.05 7.71 6.02
N ARG A 155 -20.12 7.01 4.88
CA ARG A 155 -21.35 6.83 4.11
C ARG A 155 -22.20 5.65 4.54
N SER A 156 -21.59 4.69 5.24
CA SER A 156 -22.27 3.50 5.75
C SER A 156 -23.26 3.86 6.85
N GLY A 157 -24.43 3.21 6.86
CA GLY A 157 -25.37 3.26 7.96
C GLY A 157 -24.97 2.45 9.19
N ALA A 158 -23.83 1.72 9.17
CA ALA A 158 -23.31 1.01 10.32
C ALA A 158 -22.61 1.98 11.29
N ASP A 159 -22.71 1.68 12.57
CA ASP A 159 -22.06 2.46 13.63
C ASP A 159 -20.78 1.81 14.16
N GLU A 160 -20.50 0.57 13.77
CA GLU A 160 -19.39 -0.21 14.25
C GLU A 160 -18.61 -0.85 13.08
N PHE A 161 -17.26 -0.76 13.13
CA PHE A 161 -16.39 -1.27 12.08
C PHE A 161 -15.18 -2.00 12.66
N ILE A 162 -14.91 -3.19 12.15
CA ILE A 162 -13.64 -3.90 12.36
C ILE A 162 -12.71 -3.48 11.24
N VAL A 163 -11.60 -2.82 11.59
CA VAL A 163 -10.67 -2.18 10.67
C VAL A 163 -9.43 -3.04 10.49
N VAL A 164 -9.24 -3.57 9.28
CA VAL A 164 -8.15 -4.51 8.94
C VAL A 164 -7.14 -3.78 8.05
N THR A 165 -6.37 -2.91 8.66
CA THR A 165 -5.23 -2.20 8.09
C THR A 165 -4.35 -1.63 9.20
N GLU A 166 -3.29 -0.91 8.88
CA GLU A 166 -2.41 -0.26 9.84
C GLU A 166 -3.20 0.66 10.79
N SER A 167 -2.94 0.54 12.08
CA SER A 167 -3.77 1.13 13.14
C SER A 167 -3.75 2.65 13.21
N GLY A 168 -2.79 3.32 12.60
CA GLY A 168 -2.68 4.78 12.58
C GLY A 168 -3.90 5.48 11.99
N ILE A 169 -4.62 4.81 11.07
CA ILE A 169 -5.85 5.36 10.49
C ILE A 169 -6.98 5.54 11.52
N LEU A 170 -6.97 4.78 12.62
CA LEU A 170 -8.02 4.82 13.64
C LEU A 170 -8.16 6.18 14.31
N ALA A 171 -7.05 6.90 14.48
CA ALA A 171 -7.07 8.25 15.05
C ALA A 171 -7.85 9.22 14.14
N GLU A 172 -7.60 9.17 12.83
CA GLU A 172 -8.33 10.00 11.85
C GLU A 172 -9.79 9.60 11.74
N MET A 173 -10.10 8.28 11.78
CA MET A 173 -11.47 7.77 11.77
C MET A 173 -12.28 8.27 12.96
N LYS A 174 -11.72 8.15 14.18
CA LYS A 174 -12.37 8.62 15.42
C LYS A 174 -12.59 10.14 15.41
N LYS A 175 -11.62 10.89 14.91
CA LYS A 175 -11.71 12.35 14.77
C LYS A 175 -12.82 12.74 13.79
N ARG A 176 -12.89 12.06 12.64
CA ARG A 176 -13.83 12.40 11.56
C ARG A 176 -15.25 11.92 11.83
N TYR A 177 -15.39 10.80 12.52
CA TYR A 177 -16.68 10.17 12.83
C TYR A 177 -16.78 9.81 14.31
N PRO A 178 -16.89 10.81 15.22
CA PRO A 178 -16.85 10.58 16.68
C PRO A 178 -18.01 9.75 17.22
N GLY A 179 -19.12 9.64 16.46
CA GLY A 179 -20.28 8.81 16.82
C GLY A 179 -20.17 7.34 16.41
N LYS A 180 -19.04 6.93 15.78
CA LYS A 180 -18.86 5.55 15.31
C LYS A 180 -17.73 4.85 16.06
N THR A 181 -17.85 3.53 16.18
CA THR A 181 -16.87 2.66 16.84
C THR A 181 -15.95 2.02 15.81
N PHE A 182 -14.63 2.14 16.02
CA PHE A 182 -13.61 1.55 15.16
C PHE A 182 -12.73 0.60 15.99
N ILE A 183 -12.78 -0.68 15.65
CA ILE A 183 -12.11 -1.78 16.35
C ILE A 183 -10.96 -2.24 15.46
N PRO A 184 -9.70 -2.17 15.93
CA PRO A 184 -8.57 -2.72 15.17
C PRO A 184 -8.67 -4.25 15.10
N ALA A 185 -8.45 -4.81 13.92
CA ALA A 185 -8.31 -6.25 13.79
C ALA A 185 -7.03 -6.73 14.48
N PRO A 186 -7.06 -7.86 15.20
CA PRO A 186 -5.91 -8.39 15.91
C PRO A 186 -4.92 -9.07 14.93
N PRO A 187 -3.61 -8.96 15.21
CA PRO A 187 -2.57 -9.73 14.52
C PRO A 187 -2.51 -11.17 15.02
N ASP A 188 -1.79 -12.03 14.30
CA ASP A 188 -1.50 -13.40 14.74
C ASP A 188 -0.69 -13.40 16.03
N ASP A 189 0.36 -12.57 16.11
CA ASP A 189 1.21 -12.40 17.28
C ASP A 189 0.93 -11.06 17.99
N GLU A 190 0.41 -11.12 19.20
CA GLU A 190 0.09 -9.94 20.02
C GLU A 190 1.32 -9.34 20.71
N THR A 191 2.44 -10.08 20.76
CA THR A 191 3.64 -9.61 21.45
C THR A 191 4.36 -8.48 20.72
N CYS A 192 4.17 -8.36 19.41
CA CYS A 192 4.85 -7.37 18.58
C CYS A 192 4.01 -6.12 18.24
N GLY A 193 2.72 -6.06 18.59
CA GLY A 193 1.84 -4.97 18.17
C GLY A 193 1.75 -4.85 16.63
N CYS A 194 1.67 -5.97 15.93
CA CYS A 194 1.95 -6.12 14.51
C CYS A 194 1.00 -5.39 13.55
N ASN A 195 -0.13 -4.87 14.02
CA ASN A 195 -0.96 -3.95 13.25
C ASN A 195 -0.44 -2.49 13.24
N ASN A 196 0.73 -2.25 13.85
CA ASN A 196 1.45 -0.97 13.82
C ASN A 196 2.69 -1.09 12.92
N CYS A 197 2.79 -0.23 11.93
CA CYS A 197 3.98 -0.19 11.10
C CYS A 197 5.16 0.47 11.85
N LYS A 198 6.18 -0.32 12.19
CA LYS A 198 7.38 0.18 12.87
C LYS A 198 8.05 1.33 12.12
N TYR A 199 8.09 1.27 10.80
CA TYR A 199 8.70 2.32 9.97
C TYR A 199 7.92 3.63 10.04
N MET A 200 6.59 3.59 9.97
CA MET A 200 5.75 4.80 10.10
C MET A 200 5.90 5.44 11.48
N LYS A 201 6.15 4.64 12.54
CA LYS A 201 6.32 5.13 13.93
C LYS A 201 7.73 5.69 14.19
N MET A 202 8.69 5.53 13.30
CA MET A 202 10.01 6.17 13.40
C MET A 202 9.97 7.67 13.09
N VAL A 203 8.96 8.13 12.37
CA VAL A 203 8.76 9.56 12.08
C VAL A 203 7.98 10.19 13.24
N THR A 204 8.64 11.05 14.00
CA THR A 204 8.11 11.76 15.17
C THR A 204 8.03 13.26 14.94
N LEU A 205 7.28 13.98 15.78
CA LEU A 205 7.23 15.45 15.71
C LEU A 205 8.61 16.08 15.94
N GLU A 206 9.41 15.50 16.85
CA GLU A 206 10.75 15.97 17.18
C GLU A 206 11.68 15.89 15.97
N ASN A 207 11.70 14.73 15.27
CA ASN A 207 12.57 14.61 14.10
C ASN A 207 12.05 15.40 12.89
N ILE A 208 10.74 15.66 12.78
CA ILE A 208 10.19 16.58 11.78
C ILE A 208 10.64 18.01 12.06
N CYS A 209 10.53 18.48 13.32
CA CYS A 209 10.98 19.82 13.72
C CYS A 209 12.48 20.00 13.44
N ALA A 210 13.31 19.06 13.92
CA ALA A 210 14.74 19.10 13.69
C ALA A 210 15.12 19.10 12.20
N CYS A 211 14.40 18.30 11.40
CA CYS A 211 14.61 18.24 9.95
C CYS A 211 14.30 19.58 9.28
N LEU A 212 13.22 20.24 9.67
CA LEU A 212 12.82 21.55 9.13
C LEU A 212 13.74 22.67 9.58
N GLU A 213 14.15 22.69 10.86
CA GLU A 213 15.05 23.69 11.43
C GLU A 213 16.46 23.64 10.78
N ASN A 214 16.96 22.42 10.55
CA ASN A 214 18.29 22.22 9.97
C ASN A 214 18.28 22.08 8.44
N GLU A 215 17.11 22.04 7.82
CA GLU A 215 16.91 21.74 6.39
C GLU A 215 17.67 20.47 5.93
N SER A 216 17.67 19.42 6.78
CA SER A 216 18.47 18.21 6.62
C SER A 216 17.79 17.03 7.32
N PRO A 217 18.00 15.75 6.85
CA PRO A 217 18.70 15.38 5.61
C PRO A 217 17.91 15.70 4.34
N GLU A 218 18.63 16.06 3.29
CA GLU A 218 18.05 16.27 1.95
C GLU A 218 18.16 14.98 1.11
N ILE A 219 17.12 14.67 0.36
CA ILE A 219 17.13 13.58 -0.62
C ILE A 219 17.72 14.09 -1.94
N VAL A 220 18.86 13.55 -2.30
CA VAL A 220 19.53 13.80 -3.59
C VAL A 220 19.51 12.50 -4.38
N LEU A 221 19.06 12.56 -5.62
CA LEU A 221 18.98 11.42 -6.53
C LEU A 221 19.90 11.62 -7.73
N ASP A 222 20.44 10.52 -8.27
CA ASP A 222 21.04 10.52 -9.58
C ASP A 222 20.01 11.00 -10.62
N GLU A 223 20.40 11.93 -11.48
CA GLU A 223 19.47 12.61 -12.39
C GLU A 223 18.90 11.68 -13.46
N GLU A 224 19.66 10.71 -13.94
CA GLU A 224 19.18 9.74 -14.93
C GLU A 224 18.13 8.81 -14.29
N VAL A 225 18.44 8.28 -13.09
CA VAL A 225 17.52 7.44 -12.32
C VAL A 225 16.25 8.22 -11.96
N ARG A 226 16.40 9.47 -11.54
CA ARG A 226 15.27 10.37 -11.21
C ARG A 226 14.32 10.51 -12.40
N ARG A 227 14.84 10.84 -13.59
CA ARG A 227 14.01 11.03 -14.82
C ARG A 227 13.29 9.76 -15.23
N ARG A 228 13.95 8.62 -15.12
CA ARG A 228 13.32 7.33 -15.44
C ARG A 228 12.20 7.00 -14.46
N ALA A 229 12.44 7.19 -13.16
CA ALA A 229 11.45 6.97 -12.11
C ALA A 229 10.26 7.94 -12.23
N GLU A 230 10.51 9.23 -12.51
CA GLU A 230 9.50 10.25 -12.71
C GLU A 230 8.49 9.86 -13.80
N ARG A 231 8.97 9.30 -14.91
CA ARG A 231 8.11 8.88 -16.02
C ARG A 231 7.04 7.88 -15.57
N SER A 232 7.38 6.92 -14.72
CA SER A 232 6.42 5.93 -14.23
C SER A 232 5.33 6.55 -13.37
N ILE A 233 5.65 7.59 -12.59
CA ILE A 233 4.69 8.33 -11.76
C ILE A 233 3.81 9.24 -12.64
N LEU A 234 4.41 9.95 -13.60
CA LEU A 234 3.65 10.79 -14.54
C LEU A 234 2.66 9.98 -15.37
N ASN A 235 3.05 8.77 -15.80
CA ASN A 235 2.15 7.86 -16.47
C ASN A 235 0.93 7.50 -15.61
N MET A 236 1.12 7.29 -14.31
CA MET A 236 0.03 7.05 -13.36
C MET A 236 -0.91 8.27 -13.22
N ILE A 237 -0.34 9.46 -13.06
CA ILE A 237 -1.11 10.69 -12.84
C ILE A 237 -1.94 11.06 -14.07
N ASN A 238 -1.47 10.72 -15.26
CA ASN A 238 -2.13 11.03 -16.53
C ASN A 238 -3.25 10.04 -16.91
N ILE A 239 -3.50 8.99 -16.13
CA ILE A 239 -4.65 8.10 -16.35
C ILE A 239 -5.94 8.85 -15.98
N LYS A 240 -6.76 9.09 -16.99
CA LYS A 240 -8.07 9.75 -16.85
C LYS A 240 -9.16 8.80 -16.36
#